data_295d38c9e8436ddd348bdac806596bd8
#
_entry.id   295d38c9e8436ddd348bdac806596bd8
#
_cell.length_a   1.000
_cell.length_b   1.000
_cell.length_c   1.000
_cell.angle_alpha   90.00
_cell.angle_beta   90.00
_cell.angle_gamma   90.00
#
_symmetry.space_group_name_H-M   'P 1'
#
loop_
_entity.id
_entity.type
_entity.pdbx_description
1 polymer ?
#
loop_
_entity_poly.entity_id
_entity_poly.type
_entity_poly.pdbx_seq_one_letter_code
_entity_poly.pdbx_strand_id
1 'polypeptide(L)'
;AIAGRHLRISRLYEEGIITLAGKNNPDLDFRESVFEKAMRILASRGNVSPDLLETKEVQSLVKEYARLFSLAIAPTLESGVIPPVMMEHLRNDVFVFSGFKTYQELREAAALLLDEKGQIKPFHRFYNDITAIKQDYNRNWLQAEYTFAQASAEMAAKWKDFEADGDRYNLQYRTAHDNRVRPEHKVLHGITLPASDPFWDEFFPPNGWRCRCTVVQIRKGKYPESDSNTAIQQGRE
;
A
#
# COMPACT_ATOMS: atom_id res chain seq x y z
N ALA A 1 -6.46 27.04 16.84
CA ALA A 1 -6.90 25.63 16.90
C ALA A 1 -6.10 24.70 15.96
N ILE A 2 -5.64 25.20 14.81
CA ILE A 2 -4.92 24.41 13.78
C ILE A 2 -3.47 24.09 14.20
N ALA A 3 -2.77 25.04 14.81
CA ALA A 3 -1.40 24.85 15.33
C ALA A 3 -1.28 23.72 16.37
N GLY A 4 -2.33 23.54 17.19
CA GLY A 4 -2.35 22.47 18.19
C GLY A 4 -2.52 21.05 17.62
N ARG A 5 -3.14 20.89 16.41
CA ARG A 5 -3.27 19.60 15.74
C ARG A 5 -1.98 19.19 15.04
N HIS A 6 -1.28 20.12 14.39
CA HIS A 6 0.04 19.87 13.79
C HIS A 6 1.07 19.40 14.83
N LEU A 7 1.12 20.07 15.99
CA LEU A 7 1.98 19.68 17.11
C LEU A 7 1.65 18.27 17.63
N ARG A 8 0.38 17.86 17.61
CA ARG A 8 -0.05 16.55 18.08
C ARG A 8 0.36 15.41 17.11
N ILE A 9 0.24 15.65 15.81
CA ILE A 9 0.65 14.66 14.79
C ILE A 9 2.18 14.57 14.74
N SER A 10 2.91 15.70 14.76
CA SER A 10 4.38 15.70 14.85
C SER A 10 4.88 15.01 16.12
N ARG A 11 4.22 15.23 17.26
CA ARG A 11 4.54 14.55 18.52
C ARG A 11 4.32 13.03 18.46
N LEU A 12 3.26 12.57 17.80
CA LEU A 12 3.00 11.15 17.61
C LEU A 12 4.06 10.48 16.72
N TYR A 13 4.65 11.22 15.77
CA TYR A 13 5.82 10.78 15.00
C TYR A 13 7.10 10.78 15.82
N GLU A 14 7.34 11.81 16.63
CA GLU A 14 8.52 11.94 17.51
C GLU A 14 8.49 10.92 18.64
N GLU A 15 7.32 10.62 19.19
CA GLU A 15 7.09 9.62 20.24
C GLU A 15 7.06 8.17 19.71
N GLY A 16 7.23 7.97 18.39
CA GLY A 16 7.27 6.63 17.77
C GLY A 16 5.92 5.89 17.76
N ILE A 17 4.83 6.58 18.08
CA ILE A 17 3.47 6.03 18.12
C ILE A 17 2.91 5.87 16.70
N ILE A 18 3.34 6.75 15.78
CA ILE A 18 3.10 6.62 14.34
C ILE A 18 4.45 6.44 13.66
N THR A 19 4.87 5.22 13.45
CA THR A 19 6.04 4.92 12.61
C THR A 19 5.53 4.44 11.26
N LEU A 20 5.94 5.11 10.18
CA LEU A 20 5.74 4.66 8.78
C LEU A 20 6.37 3.27 8.50
N ALA A 21 6.97 2.66 9.51
CA ALA A 21 7.41 1.28 9.57
C ALA A 21 7.40 0.85 11.04
N GLY A 22 6.23 0.49 11.55
CA GLY A 22 6.07 0.00 12.93
C GLY A 22 7.02 -1.15 13.22
N LYS A 23 7.70 -1.07 14.35
CA LYS A 23 8.48 -2.19 14.91
C LYS A 23 7.59 -3.35 15.34
N ASN A 24 6.28 -3.14 15.38
CA ASN A 24 5.29 -4.17 15.66
C ASN A 24 4.59 -4.52 14.36
N ASN A 25 5.00 -5.63 13.78
CA ASN A 25 4.25 -6.31 12.76
C ASN A 25 2.89 -6.66 13.34
N PRO A 26 1.76 -6.09 12.86
CA PRO A 26 0.47 -6.60 13.28
C PRO A 26 0.43 -8.08 12.93
N ASP A 27 0.08 -8.92 13.88
CA ASP A 27 -0.26 -10.31 13.60
C ASP A 27 -1.55 -10.26 12.76
N LEU A 28 -1.35 -10.37 11.44
CA LEU A 28 -2.46 -10.32 10.50
C LEU A 28 -3.17 -11.67 10.58
N ASP A 29 -4.22 -11.73 11.41
CA ASP A 29 -5.10 -12.90 11.54
C ASP A 29 -5.77 -13.23 10.19
N PHE A 30 -5.00 -13.90 9.34
CA PHE A 30 -5.45 -14.36 8.03
C PHE A 30 -6.11 -15.72 8.14
N ARG A 31 -7.35 -15.83 7.64
CA ARG A 31 -8.13 -17.06 7.67
C ARG A 31 -7.67 -18.08 6.62
N GLU A 32 -6.73 -18.94 6.98
CA GLU A 32 -6.15 -19.98 6.11
C GLU A 32 -7.20 -20.87 5.42
N SER A 33 -8.32 -21.17 6.08
CA SER A 33 -9.39 -22.00 5.51
C SER A 33 -10.03 -21.38 4.25
N VAL A 34 -10.01 -20.07 4.13
CA VAL A 34 -10.54 -19.34 2.96
C VAL A 34 -9.60 -19.54 1.76
N PHE A 35 -8.30 -19.45 2.00
CA PHE A 35 -7.28 -19.72 1.00
C PHE A 35 -7.32 -21.17 0.51
N GLU A 36 -7.38 -22.15 1.42
CA GLU A 36 -7.47 -23.56 1.06
C GLU A 36 -8.67 -23.85 0.13
N LYS A 37 -9.84 -23.26 0.43
CA LYS A 37 -11.04 -23.41 -0.41
C LYS A 37 -10.84 -22.84 -1.82
N ALA A 38 -10.22 -21.67 -1.94
CA ALA A 38 -9.90 -21.10 -3.25
C ALA A 38 -8.92 -21.97 -4.03
N MET A 39 -7.91 -22.54 -3.38
CA MET A 39 -6.97 -23.47 -4.02
C MET A 39 -7.63 -24.78 -4.44
N ARG A 40 -8.63 -25.29 -3.70
CA ARG A 40 -9.41 -26.48 -4.09
C ARG A 40 -10.20 -26.24 -5.37
N ILE A 41 -10.84 -25.09 -5.52
CA ILE A 41 -11.56 -24.73 -6.75
C ILE A 41 -10.58 -24.60 -7.92
N LEU A 42 -9.42 -23.94 -7.73
CA LEU A 42 -8.39 -23.87 -8.76
C LEU A 42 -7.94 -25.28 -9.21
N ALA A 43 -7.63 -26.16 -8.27
CA ALA A 43 -7.20 -27.53 -8.56
C ALA A 43 -8.28 -28.35 -9.28
N SER A 44 -9.56 -28.16 -8.94
CA SER A 44 -10.67 -28.85 -9.60
C SER A 44 -10.89 -28.37 -11.03
N ARG A 45 -10.60 -27.11 -11.34
CA ARG A 45 -10.72 -26.53 -12.68
C ARG A 45 -9.50 -26.77 -13.57
N GLY A 46 -8.33 -26.95 -12.97
CA GLY A 46 -7.07 -27.23 -13.66
C GLY A 46 -6.46 -26.05 -14.40
N ASN A 47 -7.11 -24.88 -14.42
CA ASN A 47 -6.62 -23.66 -15.06
C ASN A 47 -7.12 -22.41 -14.34
N VAL A 48 -6.48 -21.28 -14.62
CA VAL A 48 -6.92 -19.95 -14.19
C VAL A 48 -7.64 -19.25 -15.33
N SER A 49 -8.83 -18.76 -15.03
CA SER A 49 -9.63 -17.92 -15.93
C SER A 49 -10.31 -16.81 -15.11
N PRO A 50 -10.69 -15.67 -15.72
CA PRO A 50 -11.32 -14.57 -15.00
C PRO A 50 -12.59 -14.95 -14.23
N ASP A 51 -13.35 -15.93 -14.72
CA ASP A 51 -14.57 -16.43 -14.08
C ASP A 51 -14.32 -17.16 -12.77
N LEU A 52 -13.07 -17.57 -12.48
CA LEU A 52 -12.71 -18.03 -11.14
C LEU A 52 -12.95 -16.98 -10.07
N LEU A 53 -12.75 -15.69 -10.38
CA LEU A 53 -13.01 -14.60 -9.45
C LEU A 53 -14.50 -14.48 -9.08
N GLU A 54 -15.41 -15.04 -9.87
CA GLU A 54 -16.85 -15.02 -9.63
C GLU A 54 -17.30 -16.17 -8.72
N THR A 55 -16.44 -17.18 -8.49
CA THR A 55 -16.77 -18.29 -7.61
C THR A 55 -16.85 -17.85 -6.15
N LYS A 56 -17.75 -18.47 -5.37
CA LYS A 56 -17.98 -18.12 -3.96
C LYS A 56 -16.71 -18.28 -3.12
N GLU A 57 -15.92 -19.29 -3.41
CA GLU A 57 -14.68 -19.61 -2.68
C GLU A 57 -13.62 -18.53 -2.92
N VAL A 58 -13.43 -18.13 -4.18
CA VAL A 58 -12.46 -17.07 -4.54
C VAL A 58 -12.95 -15.70 -4.08
N GLN A 59 -14.24 -15.41 -4.20
CA GLN A 59 -14.83 -14.19 -3.64
C GLN A 59 -14.61 -14.08 -2.11
N SER A 60 -14.65 -15.21 -1.42
CA SER A 60 -14.35 -15.25 0.02
C SER A 60 -12.89 -14.88 0.31
N LEU A 61 -11.95 -15.26 -0.56
CA LEU A 61 -10.54 -14.90 -0.45
C LEU A 61 -10.33 -13.40 -0.75
N VAL A 62 -10.96 -12.87 -1.80
CA VAL A 62 -10.95 -11.42 -2.09
C VAL A 62 -11.45 -10.61 -0.89
N LYS A 63 -12.57 -11.04 -0.29
CA LYS A 63 -13.14 -10.39 0.90
C LYS A 63 -12.23 -10.49 2.12
N GLU A 64 -11.47 -11.56 2.27
CA GLU A 64 -10.51 -11.71 3.36
C GLU A 64 -9.36 -10.71 3.22
N TYR A 65 -8.77 -10.57 2.03
CA TYR A 65 -7.77 -9.53 1.79
C TYR A 65 -8.35 -8.11 1.96
N ALA A 66 -9.54 -7.87 1.43
CA ALA A 66 -10.22 -6.58 1.61
C ALA A 66 -10.45 -6.25 3.09
N ARG A 67 -10.81 -7.25 3.92
CA ARG A 67 -10.94 -7.10 5.38
C ARG A 67 -9.62 -6.66 6.01
N LEU A 68 -8.52 -7.34 5.69
CA LEU A 68 -7.21 -7.03 6.25
C LEU A 68 -6.73 -5.63 5.85
N PHE A 69 -6.85 -5.27 4.59
CA PHE A 69 -6.44 -3.93 4.13
C PHE A 69 -7.38 -2.83 4.64
N SER A 70 -8.67 -3.13 4.85
CA SER A 70 -9.60 -2.21 5.49
C SER A 70 -9.20 -1.92 6.93
N LEU A 71 -8.66 -2.89 7.66
CA LEU A 71 -8.10 -2.65 9.01
C LEU A 71 -6.90 -1.68 8.96
N ALA A 72 -6.09 -1.75 7.90
CA ALA A 72 -4.95 -0.83 7.74
C ALA A 72 -5.39 0.64 7.59
N ILE A 73 -6.46 0.88 6.85
CA ILE A 73 -6.95 2.24 6.57
C ILE A 73 -7.98 2.75 7.62
N ALA A 74 -8.55 1.86 8.43
CA ALA A 74 -9.61 2.19 9.38
C ALA A 74 -9.25 3.34 10.34
N PRO A 75 -8.06 3.39 10.98
CA PRO A 75 -7.72 4.50 11.88
C PRO A 75 -7.77 5.87 11.20
N THR A 76 -7.36 5.92 9.93
CA THR A 76 -7.40 7.16 9.15
C THR A 76 -8.82 7.54 8.76
N LEU A 77 -9.66 6.55 8.37
CA LEU A 77 -11.07 6.80 8.05
C LEU A 77 -11.88 7.26 9.27
N GLU A 78 -11.60 6.70 10.44
CA GLU A 78 -12.29 7.02 11.69
C GLU A 78 -11.84 8.35 12.31
N SER A 79 -10.71 8.90 11.87
CA SER A 79 -10.19 10.18 12.36
C SER A 79 -11.11 11.37 12.08
N GLY A 80 -12.07 11.22 11.14
CA GLY A 80 -12.96 12.29 10.69
C GLY A 80 -12.27 13.41 9.89
N VAL A 81 -11.00 13.22 9.55
CA VAL A 81 -10.20 14.20 8.81
C VAL A 81 -10.43 14.10 7.30
N ILE A 82 -10.76 12.91 6.80
CA ILE A 82 -10.88 12.64 5.37
C ILE A 82 -12.29 12.98 4.85
N PRO A 83 -12.39 13.66 3.68
CA PRO A 83 -13.68 13.88 3.02
C PRO A 83 -14.38 12.57 2.65
N PRO A 84 -15.73 12.51 2.67
CA PRO A 84 -16.49 11.29 2.36
C PRO A 84 -16.14 10.68 1.00
N VAL A 85 -15.95 11.50 -0.03
CA VAL A 85 -15.55 11.04 -1.38
C VAL A 85 -14.20 10.33 -1.35
N MET A 86 -13.23 10.87 -0.64
CA MET A 86 -11.90 10.24 -0.51
C MET A 86 -11.99 8.93 0.30
N MET A 87 -12.85 8.85 1.30
CA MET A 87 -13.11 7.60 2.04
C MET A 87 -13.66 6.51 1.12
N GLU A 88 -14.57 6.88 0.23
CA GLU A 88 -15.14 5.95 -0.76
C GLU A 88 -14.06 5.44 -1.72
N HIS A 89 -13.23 6.33 -2.26
CA HIS A 89 -12.09 5.94 -3.13
C HIS A 89 -11.15 4.97 -2.41
N LEU A 90 -10.72 5.27 -1.20
CA LEU A 90 -9.82 4.39 -0.43
C LEU A 90 -10.43 2.99 -0.21
N ARG A 91 -11.73 2.89 0.07
CA ARG A 91 -12.42 1.60 0.21
C ARG A 91 -12.50 0.84 -1.11
N ASN A 92 -12.81 1.54 -2.19
CA ASN A 92 -12.86 0.95 -3.53
C ASN A 92 -11.49 0.44 -3.97
N ASP A 93 -10.43 1.23 -3.74
CA ASP A 93 -9.05 0.85 -4.06
C ASP A 93 -8.62 -0.41 -3.29
N VAL A 94 -8.95 -0.50 -2.01
CA VAL A 94 -8.71 -1.70 -1.20
C VAL A 94 -9.40 -2.93 -1.80
N PHE A 95 -10.65 -2.80 -2.24
CA PHE A 95 -11.39 -3.91 -2.83
C PHE A 95 -10.80 -4.33 -4.18
N VAL A 96 -10.54 -3.38 -5.06
CA VAL A 96 -9.94 -3.61 -6.39
C VAL A 96 -8.57 -4.26 -6.25
N PHE A 97 -7.72 -3.72 -5.37
CA PHE A 97 -6.40 -4.30 -5.10
C PHE A 97 -6.49 -5.74 -4.59
N SER A 98 -7.43 -6.02 -3.69
CA SER A 98 -7.65 -7.38 -3.16
C SER A 98 -8.06 -8.37 -4.25
N GLY A 99 -8.83 -7.93 -5.24
CA GLY A 99 -9.18 -8.73 -6.41
C GLY A 99 -7.96 -9.05 -7.27
N PHE A 100 -7.15 -8.04 -7.60
CA PHE A 100 -5.92 -8.24 -8.38
C PHE A 100 -4.92 -9.15 -7.66
N LYS A 101 -4.70 -8.92 -6.36
CA LYS A 101 -3.84 -9.78 -5.53
C LYS A 101 -4.31 -11.23 -5.58
N THR A 102 -5.59 -11.48 -5.34
CA THR A 102 -6.17 -12.83 -5.39
C THR A 102 -5.96 -13.48 -6.75
N TYR A 103 -6.22 -12.76 -7.83
CA TYR A 103 -6.03 -13.30 -9.18
C TYR A 103 -4.56 -13.64 -9.48
N GLN A 104 -3.63 -12.78 -9.06
CA GLN A 104 -2.21 -13.04 -9.21
C GLN A 104 -1.77 -14.27 -8.43
N GLU A 105 -2.21 -14.44 -7.19
CA GLU A 105 -1.92 -15.64 -6.39
C GLU A 105 -2.47 -16.91 -7.03
N LEU A 106 -3.68 -16.87 -7.60
CA LEU A 106 -4.24 -18.01 -8.34
C LEU A 106 -3.39 -18.35 -9.57
N ARG A 107 -2.87 -17.34 -10.29
CA ARG A 107 -1.97 -17.57 -11.44
C ARG A 107 -0.65 -18.21 -11.02
N GLU A 108 -0.04 -17.74 -9.94
CA GLU A 108 1.18 -18.32 -9.41
C GLU A 108 0.96 -19.75 -8.90
N ALA A 109 -0.13 -19.97 -8.20
CA ALA A 109 -0.51 -21.30 -7.76
C ALA A 109 -0.77 -22.26 -8.94
N ALA A 110 -1.40 -21.78 -10.02
CA ALA A 110 -1.65 -22.59 -11.21
C ALA A 110 -0.37 -23.14 -11.86
N ALA A 111 0.73 -22.40 -11.78
CA ALA A 111 2.02 -22.90 -12.27
C ALA A 111 2.53 -24.14 -11.52
N LEU A 112 2.02 -24.39 -10.32
CA LEU A 112 2.37 -25.54 -9.47
C LEU A 112 1.40 -26.72 -9.60
N LEU A 113 0.31 -26.57 -10.38
CA LEU A 113 -0.73 -27.59 -10.50
C LEU A 113 -0.25 -28.88 -11.14
N LEU A 114 0.67 -28.79 -12.11
CA LEU A 114 1.09 -29.93 -12.89
C LEU A 114 2.35 -30.58 -12.31
N ASP A 115 2.41 -31.89 -12.43
CA ASP A 115 3.63 -32.68 -12.16
C ASP A 115 4.58 -32.67 -13.38
N GLU A 116 5.72 -33.36 -13.25
CA GLU A 116 6.74 -33.51 -14.31
C GLU A 116 6.21 -34.20 -15.58
N LYS A 117 5.09 -34.88 -15.47
CA LYS A 117 4.43 -35.58 -16.59
C LYS A 117 3.28 -34.75 -17.18
N GLY A 118 3.08 -33.52 -16.72
CA GLY A 118 1.99 -32.65 -17.17
C GLY A 118 0.61 -33.07 -16.64
N GLN A 119 0.54 -33.90 -15.59
CA GLN A 119 -0.72 -34.31 -14.95
C GLN A 119 -1.01 -33.43 -13.74
N ILE A 120 -2.29 -33.18 -13.47
CA ILE A 120 -2.71 -32.43 -12.29
C ILE A 120 -2.30 -33.21 -11.03
N LYS A 121 -1.51 -32.57 -10.16
CA LYS A 121 -1.07 -33.13 -8.88
C LYS A 121 -2.26 -33.47 -7.98
N PRO A 122 -2.20 -34.54 -7.15
CA PRO A 122 -3.12 -34.71 -6.05
C PRO A 122 -3.14 -33.47 -5.16
N PHE A 123 -4.35 -33.05 -4.70
CA PHE A 123 -4.54 -31.78 -4.00
C PHE A 123 -3.58 -31.57 -2.82
N HIS A 124 -3.30 -32.61 -2.03
CA HIS A 124 -2.39 -32.50 -0.89
C HIS A 124 -0.95 -32.12 -1.30
N ARG A 125 -0.44 -32.64 -2.43
CA ARG A 125 0.88 -32.26 -2.94
C ARG A 125 0.88 -30.83 -3.46
N PHE A 126 -0.10 -30.50 -4.28
CA PHE A 126 -0.27 -29.14 -4.80
C PHE A 126 -0.38 -28.13 -3.65
N TYR A 127 -1.18 -28.41 -2.62
CA TYR A 127 -1.37 -27.51 -1.50
C TYR A 127 -0.11 -27.35 -0.64
N ASN A 128 0.66 -28.44 -0.44
CA ASN A 128 1.96 -28.37 0.24
C ASN A 128 2.96 -27.51 -0.52
N ASP A 129 3.03 -27.65 -1.85
CA ASP A 129 3.93 -26.84 -2.69
C ASP A 129 3.59 -25.34 -2.58
N ILE A 130 2.31 -25.00 -2.63
CA ILE A 130 1.85 -23.63 -2.45
C ILE A 130 2.15 -23.12 -1.03
N THR A 131 1.90 -23.91 -0.01
CA THR A 131 2.08 -23.51 1.39
C THR A 131 3.55 -23.23 1.69
N ALA A 132 4.46 -23.99 1.10
CA ALA A 132 5.90 -23.76 1.23
C ALA A 132 6.30 -22.37 0.68
N ILE A 133 5.76 -21.97 -0.49
CA ILE A 133 5.98 -20.63 -1.07
C ILE A 133 5.24 -19.56 -0.27
N LYS A 134 4.01 -19.85 0.18
CA LYS A 134 3.13 -18.91 0.88
C LYS A 134 3.67 -18.46 2.24
N GLN A 135 4.39 -19.30 2.97
CA GLN A 135 4.93 -18.93 4.28
C GLN A 135 5.88 -17.72 4.19
N ASP A 136 6.72 -17.65 3.15
CA ASP A 136 7.57 -16.50 2.88
C ASP A 136 6.77 -15.33 2.28
N TYR A 137 5.79 -15.64 1.44
CA TYR A 137 4.94 -14.68 0.74
C TYR A 137 4.04 -13.91 1.71
N ASN A 138 3.29 -14.61 2.57
CA ASN A 138 2.37 -13.95 3.51
C ASN A 138 3.08 -13.17 4.60
N ARG A 139 4.21 -13.68 5.11
CA ARG A 139 4.93 -13.00 6.18
C ARG A 139 5.54 -11.67 5.72
N ASN A 140 6.05 -11.59 4.49
CA ASN A 140 6.76 -10.43 3.98
C ASN A 140 5.92 -9.52 3.08
N TRP A 141 5.09 -10.09 2.21
CA TRP A 141 4.32 -9.33 1.22
C TRP A 141 3.03 -8.75 1.77
N LEU A 142 2.21 -9.57 2.40
CA LEU A 142 0.94 -9.11 2.98
C LEU A 142 1.18 -7.98 3.98
N GLN A 143 2.25 -8.08 4.74
CA GLN A 143 2.64 -7.03 5.66
C GLN A 143 3.11 -5.75 4.95
N ALA A 144 3.91 -5.88 3.87
CA ALA A 144 4.33 -4.73 3.08
C ALA A 144 3.13 -4.03 2.43
N GLU A 145 2.16 -4.80 1.93
CA GLU A 145 0.91 -4.33 1.36
C GLU A 145 0.04 -3.63 2.41
N TYR A 146 -0.10 -4.23 3.60
CA TYR A 146 -0.82 -3.63 4.73
C TYR A 146 -0.22 -2.27 5.13
N THR A 147 1.10 -2.22 5.31
CA THR A 147 1.81 -0.98 5.66
C THR A 147 1.70 0.07 4.55
N PHE A 148 1.70 -0.36 3.28
CA PHE A 148 1.49 0.55 2.15
C PHE A 148 0.09 1.14 2.14
N ALA A 149 -0.95 0.32 2.36
CA ALA A 149 -2.33 0.79 2.44
C ALA A 149 -2.50 1.81 3.58
N GLN A 150 -1.93 1.54 4.76
CA GLN A 150 -1.94 2.46 5.89
C GLN A 150 -1.26 3.79 5.52
N ALA A 151 -0.02 3.75 5.02
CA ALA A 151 0.73 4.95 4.65
C ALA A 151 0.03 5.77 3.55
N SER A 152 -0.60 5.11 2.57
CA SER A 152 -1.39 5.76 1.53
C SER A 152 -2.58 6.52 2.10
N ALA A 153 -3.32 5.90 3.03
CA ALA A 153 -4.45 6.54 3.69
C ALA A 153 -4.01 7.75 4.53
N GLU A 154 -2.92 7.62 5.30
CA GLU A 154 -2.36 8.72 6.10
C GLU A 154 -1.89 9.90 5.22
N MET A 155 -1.27 9.61 4.07
CA MET A 155 -0.84 10.66 3.14
C MET A 155 -2.03 11.31 2.42
N ALA A 156 -3.08 10.55 2.09
CA ALA A 156 -4.33 11.08 1.56
C ALA A 156 -5.00 12.04 2.56
N ALA A 157 -4.99 11.71 3.86
CA ALA A 157 -5.50 12.60 4.88
C ALA A 157 -4.73 13.92 4.97
N LYS A 158 -3.39 13.87 4.83
CA LYS A 158 -2.55 15.07 4.82
C LYS A 158 -2.80 15.95 3.59
N TRP A 159 -3.11 15.34 2.44
CA TRP A 159 -3.34 16.09 1.21
C TRP A 159 -4.44 17.14 1.34
N LYS A 160 -5.51 16.84 2.05
CA LYS A 160 -6.59 17.78 2.33
C LYS A 160 -6.08 19.08 2.97
N ASP A 161 -5.20 18.97 3.95
CA ASP A 161 -4.64 20.14 4.64
C ASP A 161 -3.65 20.89 3.73
N PHE A 162 -2.90 20.15 2.90
CA PHE A 162 -1.98 20.74 1.94
C PHE A 162 -2.69 21.56 0.87
N GLU A 163 -3.80 21.05 0.37
CA GLU A 163 -4.62 21.76 -0.63
C GLU A 163 -5.25 23.02 -0.03
N ALA A 164 -5.75 22.95 1.19
CA ALA A 164 -6.37 24.08 1.87
C ALA A 164 -5.38 25.22 2.18
N ASP A 165 -4.12 24.92 2.37
CA ASP A 165 -3.06 25.85 2.76
C ASP A 165 -2.09 26.24 1.62
N GLY A 166 -2.38 25.85 0.38
CA GLY A 166 -1.50 25.97 -0.79
C GLY A 166 -1.02 27.41 -1.10
N ASP A 167 -1.78 28.43 -0.70
CA ASP A 167 -1.39 29.83 -0.90
C ASP A 167 -0.21 30.25 -0.02
N ARG A 168 -0.06 29.63 1.15
CA ARG A 168 0.93 30.00 2.17
C ARG A 168 2.13 29.08 2.22
N TYR A 169 1.99 27.85 1.72
CA TYR A 169 3.00 26.81 1.86
C TYR A 169 3.30 26.16 0.51
N ASN A 170 4.55 25.77 0.36
CA ASN A 170 4.97 24.78 -0.61
C ASN A 170 5.06 23.40 0.07
N LEU A 171 5.04 22.35 -0.71
CA LEU A 171 5.29 21.00 -0.25
C LEU A 171 6.75 20.64 -0.46
N GLN A 172 7.34 19.91 0.47
CA GLN A 172 8.71 19.42 0.34
C GLN A 172 8.77 17.92 0.55
N TYR A 173 9.38 17.21 -0.39
CA TYR A 173 9.61 15.78 -0.32
C TYR A 173 10.70 15.44 0.72
N ARG A 174 10.41 14.51 1.61
CA ARG A 174 11.31 14.08 2.67
C ARG A 174 11.50 12.57 2.65
N THR A 175 12.74 12.12 2.58
CA THR A 175 13.10 10.71 2.79
C THR A 175 13.38 10.46 4.28
N ALA A 176 13.41 9.18 4.67
CA ALA A 176 13.78 8.76 6.04
C ALA A 176 15.26 9.01 6.38
N HIS A 177 16.08 9.49 5.45
CA HIS A 177 17.50 9.85 5.63
C HIS A 177 18.40 8.72 6.18
N ASP A 178 18.08 7.46 5.89
CA ASP A 178 18.90 6.32 6.29
C ASP A 178 19.41 5.54 5.06
N ASN A 179 20.21 4.48 5.33
CA ASN A 179 20.80 3.63 4.28
C ASN A 179 19.81 2.70 3.57
N ARG A 180 18.55 2.63 4.06
CA ARG A 180 17.46 1.83 3.46
C ARG A 180 16.60 2.63 2.49
N VAL A 181 16.85 3.93 2.34
CA VAL A 181 16.19 4.74 1.31
C VAL A 181 16.72 4.34 -0.05
N ARG A 182 15.81 4.00 -0.96
CA ARG A 182 16.15 3.62 -2.33
C ARG A 182 16.83 4.77 -3.07
N PRO A 183 17.78 4.48 -3.99
CA PRO A 183 18.48 5.52 -4.76
C PRO A 183 17.53 6.49 -5.47
N GLU A 184 16.50 5.95 -6.15
CA GLU A 184 15.48 6.72 -6.86
C GLU A 184 14.64 7.63 -5.96
N HIS A 185 14.55 7.34 -4.66
CA HIS A 185 13.89 8.23 -3.70
C HIS A 185 14.86 9.25 -3.09
N LYS A 186 16.16 8.95 -3.04
CA LYS A 186 17.15 9.88 -2.47
C LYS A 186 17.23 11.17 -3.25
N VAL A 187 17.14 11.08 -4.57
CA VAL A 187 17.21 12.25 -5.48
C VAL A 187 16.04 13.20 -5.29
N LEU A 188 14.90 12.69 -4.81
CA LEU A 188 13.70 13.50 -4.55
C LEU A 188 13.78 14.28 -3.23
N HIS A 189 14.75 13.97 -2.35
CA HIS A 189 14.85 14.61 -1.04
C HIS A 189 15.09 16.11 -1.15
N GLY A 190 14.23 16.89 -0.50
CA GLY A 190 14.35 18.36 -0.47
C GLY A 190 13.67 19.06 -1.65
N ILE A 191 13.17 18.34 -2.67
CA ILE A 191 12.37 18.96 -3.74
C ILE A 191 11.22 19.70 -3.10
N THR A 192 11.12 21.00 -3.41
CA THR A 192 10.16 21.94 -2.81
C THR A 192 9.36 22.61 -3.92
N LEU A 193 8.06 22.33 -3.99
CA LEU A 193 7.17 22.75 -5.07
C LEU A 193 5.78 23.13 -4.51
N PRO A 194 5.01 23.98 -5.20
CA PRO A 194 3.60 24.23 -4.87
C PRO A 194 2.78 22.95 -4.85
N ALA A 195 1.72 22.88 -4.04
CA ALA A 195 0.83 21.72 -3.97
C ALA A 195 0.16 21.41 -5.32
N SER A 196 -0.01 22.40 -6.18
CA SER A 196 -0.60 22.28 -7.52
C SER A 196 0.39 21.82 -8.59
N ASP A 197 1.66 21.57 -8.25
CA ASP A 197 2.68 21.17 -9.22
C ASP A 197 2.46 19.72 -9.67
N PRO A 198 2.54 19.39 -10.99
CA PRO A 198 2.34 18.04 -11.52
C PRO A 198 3.36 17.02 -11.01
N PHE A 199 4.48 17.42 -10.42
CA PHE A 199 5.40 16.54 -9.72
C PHE A 199 4.69 15.68 -8.68
N TRP A 200 3.69 16.22 -7.97
CA TRP A 200 2.98 15.50 -6.92
C TRP A 200 2.01 14.44 -7.44
N ASP A 201 1.56 14.55 -8.68
CA ASP A 201 0.72 13.51 -9.31
C ASP A 201 1.51 12.20 -9.49
N GLU A 202 2.83 12.30 -9.67
CA GLU A 202 3.68 11.14 -9.96
C GLU A 202 4.49 10.67 -8.74
N PHE A 203 4.97 11.62 -7.91
CA PHE A 203 5.93 11.32 -6.83
C PHE A 203 5.41 11.53 -5.42
N PHE A 204 4.12 11.80 -5.24
CA PHE A 204 3.55 11.91 -3.89
C PHE A 204 3.63 10.56 -3.16
N PRO A 205 4.31 10.47 -1.97
CA PRO A 205 4.51 9.19 -1.32
C PRO A 205 3.20 8.61 -0.73
N PRO A 206 3.16 7.26 -0.52
CA PRO A 206 4.28 6.32 -0.61
C PRO A 206 4.56 5.86 -2.04
N ASN A 207 5.82 5.88 -2.46
CA ASN A 207 6.26 5.44 -3.78
C ASN A 207 6.72 3.97 -3.72
N GLY A 208 5.77 3.03 -3.80
CA GLY A 208 6.01 1.59 -3.77
C GLY A 208 6.12 1.00 -2.36
N TRP A 209 6.23 -0.33 -2.32
CA TRP A 209 6.23 -1.12 -1.09
C TRP A 209 7.35 -0.72 -0.12
N ARG A 210 7.01 -0.64 1.17
CA ARG A 210 7.95 -0.27 2.25
C ARG A 210 8.57 1.13 2.09
N CYS A 211 7.96 2.01 1.30
CA CYS A 211 8.36 3.40 1.23
C CYS A 211 8.12 4.09 2.58
N ARG A 212 9.13 4.82 3.06
CA ARG A 212 9.09 5.59 4.31
C ARG A 212 9.29 7.08 4.06
N CYS A 213 9.09 7.52 2.82
CA CYS A 213 9.12 8.92 2.47
C CYS A 213 7.82 9.60 2.89
N THR A 214 7.89 10.90 3.11
CA THR A 214 6.75 11.74 3.47
C THR A 214 6.85 13.10 2.78
N VAL A 215 5.80 13.88 2.88
CA VAL A 215 5.78 15.28 2.43
C VAL A 215 5.44 16.17 3.61
N VAL A 216 6.09 17.32 3.68
CA VAL A 216 5.85 18.32 4.71
C VAL A 216 5.55 19.68 4.10
N GLN A 217 4.72 20.47 4.77
CA GLN A 217 4.47 21.85 4.40
C GLN A 217 5.64 22.73 4.82
N ILE A 218 6.12 23.54 3.90
CA ILE A 218 7.19 24.51 4.12
C ILE A 218 6.66 25.90 3.75
N ARG A 219 6.79 26.85 4.67
CA ARG A 219 6.38 28.23 4.40
C ARG A 219 7.09 28.77 3.15
N LYS A 220 6.33 29.35 2.22
CA LYS A 220 6.88 29.97 1.00
C LYS A 220 8.00 30.95 1.34
N GLY A 221 9.07 30.89 0.57
CA GLY A 221 10.28 31.71 0.79
C GLY A 221 11.27 31.17 1.82
N LYS A 222 10.95 30.04 2.55
CA LYS A 222 11.91 29.45 3.49
C LYS A 222 13.01 28.63 2.78
N TYR A 223 12.66 27.98 1.69
CA TYR A 223 13.59 27.29 0.79
C TYR A 223 13.31 27.76 -0.64
N PRO A 224 14.32 27.76 -1.53
CA PRO A 224 14.08 28.02 -2.95
C PRO A 224 13.13 26.95 -3.52
N GLU A 225 12.25 27.35 -4.43
CA GLU A 225 11.44 26.42 -5.20
C GLU A 225 12.34 25.67 -6.17
N SER A 226 12.10 24.38 -6.30
CA SER A 226 12.79 23.52 -7.26
C SER A 226 12.25 23.77 -8.68
N ASP A 227 13.06 23.49 -9.68
CA ASP A 227 12.55 23.43 -11.06
C ASP A 227 11.75 22.13 -11.26
N SER A 228 10.47 22.27 -11.60
CA SER A 228 9.53 21.15 -11.71
C SER A 228 9.96 20.12 -12.76
N ASN A 229 10.39 20.58 -13.95
CA ASN A 229 10.77 19.69 -15.04
C ASN A 229 12.02 18.88 -14.67
N THR A 230 13.01 19.52 -14.07
CA THR A 230 14.22 18.87 -13.57
C THR A 230 13.88 17.85 -12.49
N ALA A 231 12.99 18.20 -11.55
CA ALA A 231 12.56 17.31 -10.47
C ALA A 231 11.85 16.06 -11.00
N ILE A 232 10.95 16.23 -11.99
CA ILE A 232 10.24 15.10 -12.64
C ILE A 232 11.24 14.22 -13.40
N GLN A 233 12.18 14.81 -14.14
CA GLN A 233 13.18 14.04 -14.85
C GLN A 233 14.06 13.21 -13.89
N GLN A 234 14.55 13.82 -12.82
CA GLN A 234 15.35 13.14 -11.80
C GLN A 234 14.60 11.97 -11.12
N GLY A 235 13.29 12.12 -10.95
CA GLY A 235 12.48 11.06 -10.36
C GLY A 235 12.20 9.87 -11.29
N ARG A 236 12.34 10.08 -12.60
CA ARG A 236 12.12 9.04 -13.64
C ARG A 236 13.40 8.27 -14.02
N GLU A 237 14.58 8.78 -13.70
CA GLU A 237 15.90 8.14 -13.89
C GLU A 237 16.18 7.11 -12.78
#